data_dfa85c9fd5a0c77cab430f2026f7d239
#
_entry.id   dfa85c9fd5a0c77cab430f2026f7d239
#
_cell.length_a   1.000
_cell.length_b   1.000
_cell.length_c   1.000
_cell.angle_alpha   90.00
_cell.angle_beta   90.00
_cell.angle_gamma   90.00
#
_symmetry.space_group_name_H-M   'P 1'
#
loop_
_entity.id
_entity.type
_entity.pdbx_description
1 polymer ?
#
loop_
_entity_poly.entity_id
_entity_poly.type
_entity_poly.pdbx_seq_one_letter_code
_entity_poly.pdbx_strand_id
1 'polypeptide(L)'
;IRVLLDVVHSHAVKNTAEGINMFDGTEWQFFHSGPKGDHPAWGTKCFDYGKTGVIHFLLSNLKFWMEEYHFDGFRFDGVTSMLYHDHGLGTDFNSNDKYFSYNTHTEAITYLQLANELIRQVNPKAITVAEDMSGMPGMCLPIEDGGVGFDYRLAMGLPDMWIKAVKTQDEFWDINKMWGDMCLRRPGEGTVAYVESHDQALVGDQTMIFRLAGANMYYDMEKTTHNPVIDRAIALHKMIRLFTLAGGGEGYLNFMGNEFGHPEWIDFPREGNGWSFHYCRRQWSLKNNEQLKYQWLNDFDHDMVHLCKEHHIFNQRMANLQLMKAPEQMLCFARCDLFFVFNFHSTNSLTNVLIPVYPDSKELTVEFSSDDEKYGGFKQVAHMTYPVKEFDGKRYVELYIPARTAIVLRETKETPKPKKAPAKKTAKKAETK
;
A
#
# COMPACT_ATOMS: atom_id res chain seq x y z
N ILE A 1 -0.91 5.99 18.78
CA ILE A 1 -1.64 5.62 17.55
C ILE A 1 -2.39 6.85 17.08
N ARG A 2 -2.35 7.18 15.79
CA ARG A 2 -3.18 8.20 15.17
C ARG A 2 -4.44 7.57 14.62
N VAL A 3 -5.54 8.31 14.69
CA VAL A 3 -6.85 7.88 14.19
C VAL A 3 -7.27 8.78 13.05
N LEU A 4 -7.48 8.23 11.87
CA LEU A 4 -7.99 8.95 10.70
C LEU A 4 -9.45 8.56 10.50
N LEU A 5 -10.29 9.56 10.18
CA LEU A 5 -11.68 9.33 9.81
C LEU A 5 -11.80 9.22 8.29
N ASP A 6 -12.55 8.24 7.84
CA ASP A 6 -12.95 8.11 6.44
C ASP A 6 -14.15 9.03 6.18
N VAL A 7 -13.97 10.08 5.38
CA VAL A 7 -15.00 11.06 5.07
C VAL A 7 -15.51 10.93 3.65
N VAL A 8 -16.84 10.87 3.52
CA VAL A 8 -17.51 10.79 2.22
C VAL A 8 -18.02 12.19 1.87
N HIS A 9 -17.14 13.03 1.31
CA HIS A 9 -17.47 14.36 0.80
C HIS A 9 -17.63 14.40 -0.72
N SER A 10 -17.52 13.25 -1.38
CA SER A 10 -17.75 13.09 -2.80
C SER A 10 -19.22 13.00 -3.17
N HIS A 11 -20.04 12.39 -2.31
CA HIS A 11 -21.45 12.19 -2.56
C HIS A 11 -22.24 11.94 -1.26
N ALA A 12 -23.57 11.88 -1.35
CA ALA A 12 -24.43 11.54 -0.23
C ALA A 12 -25.62 10.67 -0.67
N VAL A 13 -26.23 9.99 0.29
CA VAL A 13 -27.42 9.15 0.03
C VAL A 13 -28.63 9.97 -0.40
N LYS A 14 -29.54 9.37 -1.16
CA LYS A 14 -30.81 10.01 -1.65
C LYS A 14 -31.97 9.93 -0.64
N ASN A 15 -31.70 9.74 0.65
CA ASN A 15 -32.77 9.65 1.63
C ASN A 15 -33.57 10.95 1.68
N THR A 16 -34.89 10.83 1.67
CA THR A 16 -35.82 11.98 1.73
C THR A 16 -36.50 12.15 3.07
N ALA A 17 -36.55 11.10 3.88
CA ALA A 17 -37.15 11.13 5.21
C ALA A 17 -36.16 11.57 6.30
N GLU A 18 -34.87 11.40 6.05
CA GLU A 18 -33.76 11.69 6.94
C GLU A 18 -32.51 12.03 6.16
N GLY A 19 -31.52 12.66 6.81
CA GLY A 19 -30.28 13.10 6.16
C GLY A 19 -30.40 14.50 5.55
N ILE A 20 -29.53 14.83 4.59
CA ILE A 20 -29.42 16.18 4.04
C ILE A 20 -30.13 16.37 2.68
N ASN A 21 -30.56 15.29 2.04
CA ASN A 21 -31.39 15.40 0.83
C ASN A 21 -32.79 15.82 1.24
N MET A 22 -33.35 16.81 0.55
CA MET A 22 -34.64 17.44 0.89
C MET A 22 -34.67 18.14 2.27
N PHE A 23 -33.52 18.51 2.84
CA PHE A 23 -33.45 19.11 4.19
C PHE A 23 -34.24 20.43 4.30
N ASP A 24 -34.21 21.27 3.28
CA ASP A 24 -35.00 22.51 3.16
C ASP A 24 -36.28 22.35 2.34
N GLY A 25 -36.66 21.12 2.00
CA GLY A 25 -37.78 20.81 1.11
C GLY A 25 -37.42 20.79 -0.37
N THR A 26 -36.11 20.97 -0.70
CA THR A 26 -35.61 20.89 -2.08
C THR A 26 -34.43 19.92 -2.17
N GLU A 27 -34.19 19.35 -3.38
CA GLU A 27 -33.04 18.47 -3.62
C GLU A 27 -31.74 19.22 -3.85
N TRP A 28 -31.77 20.54 -3.97
CA TRP A 28 -30.61 21.34 -4.39
C TRP A 28 -30.04 22.28 -3.35
N GLN A 29 -30.39 22.15 -2.07
CA GLN A 29 -29.76 22.93 -1.01
C GLN A 29 -28.26 22.65 -0.96
N PHE A 30 -27.89 21.38 -0.89
CA PHE A 30 -26.50 20.90 -0.81
C PHE A 30 -25.96 20.40 -2.16
N PHE A 31 -26.85 19.96 -3.04
CA PHE A 31 -26.47 19.26 -4.28
C PHE A 31 -26.71 20.11 -5.51
N HIS A 32 -26.13 19.69 -6.63
CA HIS A 32 -26.48 20.25 -7.93
C HIS A 32 -27.96 19.97 -8.27
N SER A 33 -28.59 20.89 -8.98
CA SER A 33 -29.95 20.70 -9.49
C SER A 33 -29.94 19.80 -10.73
N GLY A 34 -31.03 19.04 -10.91
CA GLY A 34 -31.24 18.19 -12.09
C GLY A 34 -30.24 17.03 -12.18
N PRO A 35 -29.99 16.49 -13.40
CA PRO A 35 -29.17 15.29 -13.59
C PRO A 35 -27.72 15.42 -13.07
N LYS A 36 -27.15 16.62 -13.06
CA LYS A 36 -25.81 16.87 -12.50
C LYS A 36 -25.73 16.57 -11.00
N GLY A 37 -26.86 16.64 -10.29
CA GLY A 37 -26.94 16.32 -8.87
C GLY A 37 -27.03 14.83 -8.57
N ASP A 38 -27.08 13.96 -9.56
CA ASP A 38 -27.19 12.51 -9.41
C ASP A 38 -25.93 11.81 -9.89
N HIS A 39 -25.34 10.98 -9.03
CA HIS A 39 -24.20 10.16 -9.42
C HIS A 39 -24.68 8.91 -10.18
N PRO A 40 -24.39 8.78 -11.49
CA PRO A 40 -25.03 7.76 -12.34
C PRO A 40 -24.64 6.32 -11.98
N ALA A 41 -23.41 6.11 -11.50
CA ALA A 41 -22.93 4.76 -11.15
C ALA A 41 -23.33 4.33 -9.73
N TRP A 42 -23.45 5.27 -8.78
CA TRP A 42 -23.70 4.93 -7.38
C TRP A 42 -25.13 5.22 -6.93
N GLY A 43 -25.91 5.90 -7.73
CA GLY A 43 -27.30 6.25 -7.39
C GLY A 43 -27.43 7.20 -6.20
N THR A 44 -26.42 8.04 -5.98
CA THR A 44 -26.29 8.97 -4.85
C THR A 44 -26.39 10.42 -5.33
N LYS A 45 -26.33 11.41 -4.43
CA LYS A 45 -26.36 12.84 -4.73
C LYS A 45 -24.94 13.43 -4.74
N CYS A 46 -24.65 14.34 -5.69
CA CYS A 46 -23.38 15.03 -5.82
C CYS A 46 -23.45 16.44 -5.28
N PHE A 47 -22.53 16.79 -4.36
CA PHE A 47 -22.43 18.10 -3.77
C PHE A 47 -22.15 19.20 -4.80
N ASP A 48 -22.73 20.38 -4.59
CA ASP A 48 -22.47 21.58 -5.37
C ASP A 48 -21.36 22.42 -4.70
N TYR A 49 -20.11 22.11 -5.01
CA TYR A 49 -18.94 22.81 -4.45
C TYR A 49 -18.83 24.28 -4.92
N GLY A 50 -19.65 24.71 -5.86
CA GLY A 50 -19.75 26.12 -6.25
C GLY A 50 -20.52 26.99 -5.24
N LYS A 51 -21.27 26.37 -4.31
CA LYS A 51 -22.03 27.06 -3.29
C LYS A 51 -21.21 27.30 -2.03
N THR A 52 -21.04 28.55 -1.64
CA THR A 52 -20.32 28.93 -0.42
C THR A 52 -20.88 28.23 0.83
N GLY A 53 -22.21 28.09 0.95
CA GLY A 53 -22.84 27.39 2.07
C GLY A 53 -22.49 25.90 2.13
N VAL A 54 -22.35 25.25 0.99
CA VAL A 54 -21.92 23.83 0.91
C VAL A 54 -20.46 23.69 1.31
N ILE A 55 -19.57 24.55 0.80
CA ILE A 55 -18.16 24.57 1.21
C ILE A 55 -18.06 24.76 2.73
N HIS A 56 -18.77 25.74 3.30
CA HIS A 56 -18.76 25.97 4.76
C HIS A 56 -19.27 24.76 5.54
N PHE A 57 -20.33 24.09 5.06
CA PHE A 57 -20.87 22.89 5.69
C PHE A 57 -19.81 21.77 5.73
N LEU A 58 -19.17 21.47 4.59
CA LEU A 58 -18.19 20.40 4.48
C LEU A 58 -16.90 20.72 5.27
N LEU A 59 -16.41 21.96 5.22
CA LEU A 59 -15.25 22.40 6.00
C LEU A 59 -15.56 22.38 7.51
N SER A 60 -16.75 22.82 7.91
CA SER A 60 -17.18 22.76 9.33
C SER A 60 -17.25 21.32 9.83
N ASN A 61 -17.67 20.39 8.98
CA ASN A 61 -17.67 18.95 9.31
C ASN A 61 -16.26 18.43 9.61
N LEU A 62 -15.26 18.76 8.79
CA LEU A 62 -13.87 18.38 9.05
C LEU A 62 -13.36 18.97 10.37
N LYS A 63 -13.59 20.28 10.57
CA LYS A 63 -13.20 20.95 11.82
C LYS A 63 -13.84 20.33 13.04
N PHE A 64 -15.15 20.01 12.98
CA PHE A 64 -15.91 19.38 14.05
C PHE A 64 -15.30 18.03 14.45
N TRP A 65 -14.99 17.17 13.50
CA TRP A 65 -14.37 15.87 13.79
C TRP A 65 -12.99 16.00 14.42
N MET A 66 -12.21 17.01 14.04
CA MET A 66 -10.88 17.23 14.62
C MET A 66 -10.94 17.85 16.02
N GLU A 67 -11.80 18.87 16.23
CA GLU A 67 -11.86 19.60 17.50
C GLU A 67 -12.66 18.86 18.57
N GLU A 68 -13.81 18.27 18.21
CA GLU A 68 -14.71 17.62 19.17
C GLU A 68 -14.36 16.13 19.39
N TYR A 69 -13.92 15.42 18.36
CA TYR A 69 -13.63 13.99 18.42
C TYR A 69 -12.14 13.66 18.34
N HIS A 70 -11.30 14.65 18.14
CA HIS A 70 -9.83 14.54 18.15
C HIS A 70 -9.25 13.57 17.11
N PHE A 71 -9.84 13.51 15.92
CA PHE A 71 -9.24 12.77 14.82
C PHE A 71 -7.94 13.43 14.36
N ASP A 72 -6.94 12.59 14.03
CA ASP A 72 -5.60 13.03 13.61
C ASP A 72 -5.49 13.26 12.10
N GLY A 73 -6.59 13.18 11.38
CA GLY A 73 -6.65 13.40 9.93
C GLY A 73 -7.77 12.62 9.27
N PHE A 74 -7.69 12.52 7.93
CA PHE A 74 -8.77 11.98 7.13
C PHE A 74 -8.27 11.17 5.93
N ARG A 75 -9.06 10.15 5.56
CA ARG A 75 -9.07 9.61 4.21
C ARG A 75 -10.31 10.16 3.51
N PHE A 76 -10.15 10.71 2.32
CA PHE A 76 -11.25 11.21 1.49
C PHE A 76 -11.66 10.15 0.50
N ASP A 77 -12.91 9.71 0.63
CA ASP A 77 -13.53 8.71 -0.22
C ASP A 77 -13.93 9.28 -1.59
N GLY A 78 -13.73 8.50 -2.66
CA GLY A 78 -14.26 8.79 -3.97
C GLY A 78 -13.74 10.09 -4.60
N VAL A 79 -12.50 10.50 -4.34
CA VAL A 79 -11.94 11.76 -4.83
C VAL A 79 -11.99 11.86 -6.35
N THR A 80 -11.73 10.76 -7.10
CA THR A 80 -11.87 10.76 -8.57
C THR A 80 -13.24 11.25 -9.01
N SER A 81 -14.31 10.83 -8.32
CA SER A 81 -15.68 11.24 -8.61
C SER A 81 -15.92 12.75 -8.41
N MET A 82 -15.12 13.39 -7.55
CA MET A 82 -15.18 14.85 -7.33
C MET A 82 -14.45 15.63 -8.41
N LEU A 83 -13.31 15.10 -8.91
CA LEU A 83 -12.38 15.80 -9.79
C LEU A 83 -12.91 16.06 -11.19
N TYR A 84 -13.93 15.30 -11.63
CA TYR A 84 -14.41 15.33 -13.01
C TYR A 84 -15.94 15.37 -13.07
N HIS A 85 -16.46 16.14 -14.06
CA HIS A 85 -17.91 16.25 -14.27
C HIS A 85 -18.57 14.94 -14.73
N ASP A 86 -17.82 14.06 -15.39
CA ASP A 86 -18.24 12.68 -15.74
C ASP A 86 -17.92 11.67 -14.64
N HIS A 87 -17.46 12.13 -13.46
CA HIS A 87 -17.06 11.30 -12.31
C HIS A 87 -15.91 10.33 -12.62
N GLY A 88 -15.13 10.57 -13.69
CA GLY A 88 -14.09 9.67 -14.18
C GLY A 88 -14.61 8.40 -14.83
N LEU A 89 -15.92 8.31 -15.11
CA LEU A 89 -16.55 7.13 -15.70
C LEU A 89 -16.23 7.04 -17.19
N GLY A 90 -15.62 5.93 -17.62
CA GLY A 90 -15.30 5.67 -19.02
C GLY A 90 -14.15 6.52 -19.58
N THR A 91 -13.43 7.24 -18.74
CA THR A 91 -12.27 8.04 -19.16
C THR A 91 -10.97 7.29 -18.89
N ASP A 92 -10.18 7.03 -19.91
CA ASP A 92 -8.81 6.53 -19.78
C ASP A 92 -7.85 7.70 -19.52
N PHE A 93 -7.32 7.80 -18.32
CA PHE A 93 -6.40 8.86 -17.89
C PHE A 93 -4.96 8.62 -18.37
N ASN A 94 -4.74 8.67 -19.68
CA ASN A 94 -3.49 8.34 -20.37
C ASN A 94 -2.72 9.55 -20.92
N SER A 95 -3.26 10.76 -20.78
CA SER A 95 -2.66 12.01 -21.28
C SER A 95 -3.10 13.22 -20.45
N ASN A 96 -2.32 14.31 -20.50
CA ASN A 96 -2.57 15.50 -19.68
C ASN A 96 -3.92 16.17 -19.94
N ASP A 97 -4.41 16.14 -21.17
CA ASP A 97 -5.72 16.69 -21.54
C ASP A 97 -6.90 15.94 -20.90
N LYS A 98 -6.68 14.73 -20.40
CA LYS A 98 -7.69 13.97 -19.65
C LYS A 98 -7.80 14.44 -18.20
N TYR A 99 -6.71 14.95 -17.64
CA TYR A 99 -6.68 15.49 -16.28
C TYR A 99 -7.10 16.95 -16.23
N PHE A 100 -6.76 17.75 -17.26
CA PHE A 100 -6.91 19.20 -17.27
C PHE A 100 -7.67 19.65 -18.52
N SER A 101 -9.00 19.58 -18.44
CA SER A 101 -9.93 19.90 -19.54
C SER A 101 -11.22 20.54 -19.02
N TYR A 102 -12.18 20.78 -19.89
CA TYR A 102 -13.51 21.21 -19.47
C TYR A 102 -14.27 20.18 -18.62
N ASN A 103 -13.81 18.93 -18.62
CA ASN A 103 -14.34 17.88 -17.73
C ASN A 103 -13.83 18.00 -16.31
N THR A 104 -12.78 18.78 -16.06
CA THR A 104 -12.19 18.95 -14.73
C THR A 104 -13.06 19.86 -13.88
N HIS A 105 -13.45 19.39 -12.70
CA HIS A 105 -14.34 20.10 -11.78
C HIS A 105 -13.52 21.01 -10.85
N THR A 106 -13.24 22.22 -11.27
CA THR A 106 -12.35 23.16 -10.59
C THR A 106 -12.86 23.58 -9.21
N GLU A 107 -14.17 23.69 -9.02
CA GLU A 107 -14.79 24.00 -7.71
C GLU A 107 -14.51 22.89 -6.70
N ALA A 108 -14.57 21.63 -7.11
CA ALA A 108 -14.24 20.50 -6.24
C ALA A 108 -12.75 20.47 -5.87
N ILE A 109 -11.85 20.78 -6.83
CA ILE A 109 -10.41 20.91 -6.56
C ILE A 109 -10.17 22.03 -5.54
N THR A 110 -10.80 23.19 -5.73
CA THR A 110 -10.71 24.31 -4.79
C THR A 110 -11.21 23.93 -3.40
N TYR A 111 -12.32 23.18 -3.32
CA TYR A 111 -12.81 22.68 -2.04
C TYR A 111 -11.77 21.75 -1.37
N LEU A 112 -11.16 20.83 -2.11
CA LEU A 112 -10.14 19.92 -1.57
C LEU A 112 -8.88 20.66 -1.10
N GLN A 113 -8.47 21.70 -1.81
CA GLN A 113 -7.38 22.57 -1.37
C GLN A 113 -7.72 23.29 -0.06
N LEU A 114 -8.92 23.89 0.03
CA LEU A 114 -9.41 24.53 1.26
C LEU A 114 -9.51 23.54 2.42
N ALA A 115 -9.95 22.30 2.15
CA ALA A 115 -10.02 21.25 3.15
C ALA A 115 -8.64 20.90 3.71
N ASN A 116 -7.65 20.66 2.84
CA ASN A 116 -6.27 20.38 3.26
C ASN A 116 -5.66 21.53 4.05
N GLU A 117 -5.89 22.78 3.61
CA GLU A 117 -5.41 23.97 4.30
C GLU A 117 -6.04 24.10 5.70
N LEU A 118 -7.37 23.96 5.81
CA LEU A 118 -8.07 24.00 7.10
C LEU A 118 -7.57 22.92 8.06
N ILE A 119 -7.42 21.68 7.58
CA ILE A 119 -6.92 20.56 8.38
C ILE A 119 -5.54 20.88 8.96
N ARG A 120 -4.63 21.45 8.15
CA ARG A 120 -3.28 21.83 8.61
C ARG A 120 -3.30 23.00 9.58
N GLN A 121 -4.21 23.96 9.41
CA GLN A 121 -4.40 25.06 10.37
C GLN A 121 -4.89 24.55 11.73
N VAL A 122 -5.80 23.59 11.75
CA VAL A 122 -6.30 22.97 13.00
C VAL A 122 -5.22 22.09 13.64
N ASN A 123 -4.56 21.25 12.85
CA ASN A 123 -3.49 20.38 13.33
C ASN A 123 -2.38 20.22 12.25
N PRO A 124 -1.24 20.91 12.41
CA PRO A 124 -0.12 20.82 11.44
C PRO A 124 0.48 19.42 11.28
N LYS A 125 0.14 18.48 12.18
CA LYS A 125 0.59 17.07 12.13
C LYS A 125 -0.49 16.11 11.62
N ALA A 126 -1.63 16.63 11.21
CA ALA A 126 -2.69 15.82 10.63
C ALA A 126 -2.20 15.13 9.34
N ILE A 127 -2.83 13.99 9.04
CA ILE A 127 -2.53 13.21 7.84
C ILE A 127 -3.76 13.21 6.95
N THR A 128 -3.58 13.50 5.66
CA THR A 128 -4.65 13.41 4.66
C THR A 128 -4.30 12.43 3.56
N VAL A 129 -5.28 11.59 3.21
CA VAL A 129 -5.12 10.53 2.19
C VAL A 129 -6.25 10.67 1.19
N ALA A 130 -5.93 10.76 -0.10
CA ALA A 130 -6.90 10.78 -1.18
C ALA A 130 -7.12 9.38 -1.75
N GLU A 131 -8.38 8.97 -1.89
CA GLU A 131 -8.73 7.86 -2.74
C GLU A 131 -8.96 8.38 -4.15
N ASP A 132 -7.92 8.33 -4.97
CA ASP A 132 -7.96 8.79 -6.35
C ASP A 132 -7.45 7.72 -7.31
N MET A 133 -8.36 7.13 -8.09
CA MET A 133 -8.06 6.14 -9.12
C MET A 133 -7.56 6.78 -10.43
N SER A 134 -7.89 8.04 -10.70
CA SER A 134 -7.48 8.70 -11.94
C SER A 134 -5.97 8.90 -12.05
N GLY A 135 -5.30 9.03 -10.90
CA GLY A 135 -3.87 9.37 -10.85
C GLY A 135 -3.59 10.82 -11.24
N MET A 136 -4.50 11.76 -10.94
CA MET A 136 -4.32 13.19 -11.25
C MET A 136 -2.95 13.68 -10.75
N PRO A 137 -2.13 14.31 -11.62
CA PRO A 137 -0.87 14.92 -11.20
C PRO A 137 -1.11 16.07 -10.22
N GLY A 138 -0.24 16.17 -9.20
CA GLY A 138 -0.30 17.23 -8.19
C GLY A 138 -1.25 16.97 -7.03
N MET A 139 -1.87 15.80 -6.94
CA MET A 139 -2.78 15.46 -5.82
C MET A 139 -2.08 15.62 -4.46
N CYS A 140 -0.83 15.17 -4.37
CA CYS A 140 -0.04 15.21 -3.13
C CYS A 140 1.13 16.22 -3.19
N LEU A 141 1.07 17.19 -4.07
CA LEU A 141 1.98 18.33 -4.05
C LEU A 141 1.42 19.47 -3.16
N PRO A 142 2.28 20.31 -2.59
CA PRO A 142 1.85 21.52 -1.86
C PRO A 142 0.95 22.42 -2.71
N ILE A 143 0.03 23.14 -2.05
CA ILE A 143 -0.92 24.04 -2.72
C ILE A 143 -0.16 25.20 -3.39
N GLU A 144 0.89 25.71 -2.76
CA GLU A 144 1.77 26.75 -3.30
C GLU A 144 2.52 26.34 -4.58
N ASP A 145 2.70 25.02 -4.79
CA ASP A 145 3.29 24.46 -6.00
C ASP A 145 2.21 24.08 -7.04
N GLY A 146 0.96 24.47 -6.82
CA GLY A 146 -0.18 24.18 -7.69
C GLY A 146 -0.83 22.81 -7.43
N GLY A 147 -0.48 22.16 -6.33
CA GLY A 147 -1.05 20.89 -5.92
C GLY A 147 -2.40 21.00 -5.19
N VAL A 148 -2.97 19.84 -4.83
CA VAL A 148 -4.21 19.77 -4.05
C VAL A 148 -3.92 19.72 -2.54
N GLY A 149 -2.72 19.34 -2.13
CA GLY A 149 -2.24 19.43 -0.76
C GLY A 149 -2.42 18.19 0.10
N PHE A 150 -2.83 17.04 -0.45
CA PHE A 150 -2.84 15.78 0.30
C PHE A 150 -1.43 15.31 0.66
N ASP A 151 -1.30 14.59 1.77
CA ASP A 151 -0.02 13.94 2.13
C ASP A 151 0.21 12.69 1.29
N TYR A 152 -0.85 11.89 1.08
CA TYR A 152 -0.78 10.61 0.37
C TYR A 152 -2.00 10.40 -0.52
N ARG A 153 -1.82 9.53 -1.52
CA ARG A 153 -2.92 8.87 -2.23
C ARG A 153 -2.84 7.35 -2.07
N LEU A 154 -3.97 6.66 -2.20
CA LEU A 154 -3.98 5.21 -2.26
C LEU A 154 -3.41 4.73 -3.60
N ALA A 155 -2.55 3.71 -3.58
CA ALA A 155 -2.01 3.09 -4.79
C ALA A 155 -3.01 2.06 -5.35
N MET A 156 -4.15 2.54 -5.86
CA MET A 156 -5.32 1.73 -6.23
C MET A 156 -5.07 0.72 -7.36
N GLY A 157 -4.04 0.89 -8.16
CA GLY A 157 -3.63 -0.08 -9.17
C GLY A 157 -3.02 -1.37 -8.61
N LEU A 158 -2.50 -1.35 -7.37
CA LEU A 158 -1.85 -2.52 -6.78
C LEU A 158 -2.80 -3.67 -6.45
N PRO A 159 -3.94 -3.46 -5.77
CA PRO A 159 -4.91 -4.54 -5.58
C PRO A 159 -5.42 -5.13 -6.90
N ASP A 160 -5.64 -4.31 -7.92
CA ASP A 160 -6.03 -4.80 -9.25
C ASP A 160 -4.96 -5.67 -9.90
N MET A 161 -3.69 -5.28 -9.76
CA MET A 161 -2.54 -6.09 -10.20
C MET A 161 -2.55 -7.45 -9.51
N TRP A 162 -2.70 -7.48 -8.17
CA TRP A 162 -2.72 -8.71 -7.41
C TRP A 162 -3.91 -9.60 -7.74
N ILE A 163 -5.11 -9.03 -7.87
CA ILE A 163 -6.31 -9.78 -8.29
C ILE A 163 -6.11 -10.43 -9.67
N LYS A 164 -5.51 -9.70 -10.61
CA LYS A 164 -5.18 -10.25 -11.94
C LYS A 164 -4.14 -11.37 -11.85
N ALA A 165 -3.08 -11.18 -11.06
CA ALA A 165 -2.04 -12.18 -10.87
C ALA A 165 -2.60 -13.47 -10.27
N VAL A 166 -3.33 -13.42 -9.16
CA VAL A 166 -3.84 -14.62 -8.47
C VAL A 166 -4.97 -15.35 -9.21
N LYS A 167 -5.59 -14.71 -10.23
CA LYS A 167 -6.52 -15.36 -11.15
C LYS A 167 -5.82 -16.21 -12.20
N THR A 168 -4.51 -16.08 -12.36
CA THR A 168 -3.66 -16.89 -13.25
C THR A 168 -2.81 -17.87 -12.46
N GLN A 169 -2.30 -18.90 -13.11
CA GLN A 169 -1.35 -19.82 -12.49
C GLN A 169 -0.03 -19.09 -12.20
N ASP A 170 0.64 -19.44 -11.12
CA ASP A 170 1.85 -18.76 -10.63
C ASP A 170 2.96 -18.73 -11.68
N GLU A 171 3.05 -19.79 -12.50
CA GLU A 171 4.03 -19.95 -13.57
C GLU A 171 3.91 -18.87 -14.67
N PHE A 172 2.75 -18.20 -14.76
CA PHE A 172 2.49 -17.15 -15.74
C PHE A 172 2.58 -15.73 -15.19
N TRP A 173 3.03 -15.57 -13.93
CA TRP A 173 3.19 -14.24 -13.35
C TRP A 173 4.34 -13.49 -14.02
N ASP A 174 4.02 -12.32 -14.55
CA ASP A 174 5.02 -11.44 -15.18
C ASP A 174 5.65 -10.52 -14.13
N ILE A 175 6.84 -10.89 -13.69
CA ILE A 175 7.58 -10.16 -12.65
C ILE A 175 8.02 -8.76 -13.12
N ASN A 176 8.29 -8.57 -14.43
CA ASN A 176 8.59 -7.24 -14.96
C ASN A 176 7.39 -6.31 -14.81
N LYS A 177 6.20 -6.81 -15.20
CA LYS A 177 4.97 -6.05 -15.05
C LYS A 177 4.65 -5.76 -13.58
N MET A 178 4.76 -6.77 -12.72
CA MET A 178 4.50 -6.61 -11.27
C MET A 178 5.42 -5.56 -10.65
N TRP A 179 6.71 -5.56 -11.00
CA TRP A 179 7.66 -4.54 -10.54
C TRP A 179 7.34 -3.17 -11.12
N GLY A 180 6.99 -3.11 -12.41
CA GLY A 180 6.58 -1.87 -13.08
C GLY A 180 5.35 -1.24 -12.40
N ASP A 181 4.31 -2.02 -12.15
CA ASP A 181 3.08 -1.57 -11.46
C ASP A 181 3.39 -1.12 -10.02
N MET A 182 4.31 -1.82 -9.31
CA MET A 182 4.75 -1.45 -7.96
C MET A 182 5.47 -0.10 -7.94
N CYS A 183 6.22 0.22 -8.98
CA CYS A 183 6.96 1.47 -9.12
C CYS A 183 6.17 2.60 -9.78
N LEU A 184 4.95 2.33 -10.27
CA LEU A 184 4.13 3.32 -10.98
C LEU A 184 3.60 4.37 -10.00
N ARG A 185 4.30 5.50 -9.93
CA ARG A 185 4.00 6.59 -8.98
C ARG A 185 4.24 7.94 -9.62
N ARG A 186 3.50 8.94 -9.17
CA ARG A 186 3.76 10.34 -9.55
C ARG A 186 5.03 10.84 -8.85
N PRO A 187 5.95 11.48 -9.59
CA PRO A 187 7.15 12.08 -8.98
C PRO A 187 6.77 13.12 -7.92
N GLY A 188 7.43 13.04 -6.77
CA GLY A 188 7.17 13.98 -5.69
C GLY A 188 5.95 13.67 -4.81
N GLU A 189 5.08 12.74 -5.20
CA GLU A 189 3.83 12.44 -4.48
C GLU A 189 3.91 11.18 -3.63
N GLY A 190 3.37 11.24 -2.39
CA GLY A 190 3.32 10.13 -1.46
C GLY A 190 2.22 9.13 -1.80
N THR A 191 2.47 7.83 -1.59
CA THR A 191 1.49 6.77 -1.82
C THR A 191 1.40 5.81 -0.64
N VAL A 192 0.19 5.29 -0.41
CA VAL A 192 -0.07 4.18 0.51
C VAL A 192 -0.35 2.94 -0.32
N ALA A 193 0.53 1.96 -0.22
CA ALA A 193 0.38 0.69 -0.92
C ALA A 193 -0.54 -0.27 -0.15
N TYR A 194 -1.23 -1.15 -0.86
CA TYR A 194 -2.05 -2.19 -0.24
C TYR A 194 -2.33 -3.34 -1.19
N VAL A 195 -2.61 -4.50 -0.61
CA VAL A 195 -2.98 -5.71 -1.35
C VAL A 195 -4.48 -5.74 -1.59
N GLU A 196 -5.24 -5.39 -0.58
CA GLU A 196 -6.70 -5.34 -0.57
C GLU A 196 -7.17 -4.39 0.53
N SER A 197 -8.28 -3.72 0.29
CA SER A 197 -9.02 -2.91 1.27
C SER A 197 -10.39 -3.52 1.54
N HIS A 198 -11.28 -2.76 2.18
CA HIS A 198 -12.69 -3.12 2.30
C HIS A 198 -13.37 -3.26 0.93
N ASP A 199 -12.97 -2.49 -0.09
CA ASP A 199 -13.60 -2.54 -1.41
C ASP A 199 -13.46 -3.92 -2.06
N GLN A 200 -12.24 -4.48 -2.10
CA GLN A 200 -12.01 -5.81 -2.66
C GLN A 200 -12.62 -6.90 -1.80
N ALA A 201 -12.66 -6.71 -0.48
CA ALA A 201 -13.15 -7.71 0.46
C ALA A 201 -14.67 -7.68 0.69
N LEU A 202 -15.34 -6.54 0.40
CA LEU A 202 -16.77 -6.34 0.71
C LEU A 202 -17.64 -6.15 -0.54
N VAL A 203 -17.19 -5.34 -1.49
CA VAL A 203 -18.07 -4.75 -2.51
C VAL A 203 -18.21 -5.61 -3.77
N GLY A 204 -17.69 -6.77 -3.81
CA GLY A 204 -17.97 -7.61 -4.98
C GLY A 204 -16.97 -8.68 -5.26
N ASP A 205 -16.12 -8.97 -4.32
CA ASP A 205 -15.14 -10.01 -4.55
C ASP A 205 -14.75 -10.78 -3.27
N GLN A 206 -13.68 -11.50 -3.33
CA GLN A 206 -13.18 -12.37 -2.27
C GLN A 206 -11.91 -11.79 -1.67
N THR A 207 -11.62 -12.12 -0.40
CA THR A 207 -10.33 -11.80 0.20
C THR A 207 -9.20 -12.47 -0.58
N MET A 208 -8.00 -11.87 -0.57
CA MET A 208 -6.83 -12.40 -1.26
C MET A 208 -6.53 -13.85 -0.87
N ILE A 209 -6.60 -14.15 0.42
CA ILE A 209 -6.33 -15.51 0.90
C ILE A 209 -7.40 -16.51 0.39
N PHE A 210 -8.67 -16.11 0.32
CA PHE A 210 -9.72 -16.97 -0.18
C PHE A 210 -9.59 -17.23 -1.69
N ARG A 211 -9.11 -16.24 -2.46
CA ARG A 211 -8.77 -16.42 -3.89
C ARG A 211 -7.65 -17.45 -4.09
N LEU A 212 -6.68 -17.48 -3.18
CA LEU A 212 -5.54 -18.39 -3.24
C LEU A 212 -5.90 -19.81 -2.81
N ALA A 213 -6.71 -19.95 -1.76
CA ALA A 213 -6.99 -21.23 -1.07
C ALA A 213 -8.37 -21.80 -1.34
N GLY A 214 -9.35 -20.95 -1.66
CA GLY A 214 -10.75 -21.36 -1.85
C GLY A 214 -11.34 -22.05 -0.64
N ALA A 215 -12.30 -22.93 -0.88
CA ALA A 215 -13.02 -23.66 0.17
C ALA A 215 -12.14 -24.57 1.05
N ASN A 216 -10.89 -24.88 0.64
CA ASN A 216 -9.95 -25.62 1.47
C ASN A 216 -9.69 -24.95 2.82
N MET A 217 -9.87 -23.62 2.91
CA MET A 217 -9.73 -22.88 4.18
C MET A 217 -10.72 -23.33 5.27
N TYR A 218 -11.84 -23.93 4.91
CA TYR A 218 -12.83 -24.40 5.89
C TYR A 218 -12.48 -25.76 6.49
N TYR A 219 -11.56 -26.50 5.85
CA TYR A 219 -11.28 -27.89 6.22
C TYR A 219 -9.82 -28.17 6.56
N ASP A 220 -8.87 -27.43 5.98
CA ASP A 220 -7.45 -27.80 5.96
C ASP A 220 -6.54 -26.79 6.66
N MET A 221 -7.12 -25.94 7.52
CA MET A 221 -6.35 -24.91 8.25
C MET A 221 -5.77 -25.40 9.59
N GLU A 222 -5.92 -26.65 9.95
CA GLU A 222 -5.17 -27.22 11.08
C GLU A 222 -3.68 -27.36 10.74
N LYS A 223 -2.80 -27.03 11.69
CA LYS A 223 -1.33 -27.09 11.49
C LYS A 223 -0.81 -28.49 11.15
N THR A 224 -1.54 -29.52 11.60
CA THR A 224 -1.22 -30.94 11.34
C THR A 224 -1.70 -31.43 9.97
N THR A 225 -2.55 -30.68 9.29
CA THR A 225 -3.08 -31.06 7.97
C THR A 225 -2.16 -30.54 6.87
N HIS A 226 -1.73 -31.41 5.96
CA HIS A 226 -0.97 -31.06 4.78
C HIS A 226 -1.88 -31.01 3.55
N ASN A 227 -2.02 -29.82 2.97
CA ASN A 227 -2.75 -29.59 1.74
C ASN A 227 -1.93 -28.65 0.84
N PRO A 228 -1.46 -29.09 -0.35
CA PRO A 228 -0.64 -28.28 -1.23
C PRO A 228 -1.28 -26.95 -1.66
N VAL A 229 -2.61 -26.89 -1.72
CA VAL A 229 -3.34 -25.65 -2.04
C VAL A 229 -3.19 -24.63 -0.90
N ILE A 230 -3.36 -25.10 0.36
CA ILE A 230 -3.19 -24.26 1.54
C ILE A 230 -1.74 -23.84 1.72
N ASP A 231 -0.79 -24.75 1.56
CA ASP A 231 0.65 -24.47 1.70
C ASP A 231 1.10 -23.41 0.66
N ARG A 232 0.64 -23.57 -0.60
CA ARG A 232 0.82 -22.56 -1.65
C ARG A 232 0.18 -21.21 -1.26
N ALA A 233 -1.08 -21.24 -0.81
CA ALA A 233 -1.81 -20.02 -0.47
C ALA A 233 -1.13 -19.25 0.65
N ILE A 234 -0.66 -19.91 1.71
CA ILE A 234 0.05 -19.31 2.83
C ILE A 234 1.39 -18.71 2.36
N ALA A 235 2.16 -19.44 1.55
CA ALA A 235 3.43 -18.96 1.04
C ALA A 235 3.25 -17.69 0.20
N LEU A 236 2.33 -17.71 -0.77
CA LEU A 236 2.06 -16.56 -1.63
C LEU A 236 1.46 -15.38 -0.87
N HIS A 237 0.53 -15.60 0.06
CA HIS A 237 -0.06 -14.53 0.87
C HIS A 237 1.03 -13.76 1.63
N LYS A 238 1.97 -14.46 2.26
CA LYS A 238 3.13 -13.83 2.93
C LYS A 238 3.98 -13.01 1.97
N MET A 239 4.32 -13.59 0.82
CA MET A 239 5.17 -12.93 -0.18
C MET A 239 4.51 -11.71 -0.79
N ILE A 240 3.23 -11.79 -1.16
CA ILE A 240 2.42 -10.69 -1.71
C ILE A 240 2.40 -9.50 -0.75
N ARG A 241 2.17 -9.75 0.53
CA ARG A 241 2.11 -8.71 1.55
C ARG A 241 3.46 -8.05 1.77
N LEU A 242 4.53 -8.83 1.93
CA LEU A 242 5.89 -8.31 2.09
C LEU A 242 6.34 -7.52 0.85
N PHE A 243 6.06 -8.02 -0.35
CA PHE A 243 6.41 -7.33 -1.59
C PHE A 243 5.71 -5.97 -1.70
N THR A 244 4.42 -5.92 -1.36
CA THR A 244 3.62 -4.69 -1.42
C THR A 244 4.08 -3.67 -0.38
N LEU A 245 4.29 -4.10 0.87
CA LEU A 245 4.77 -3.23 1.94
C LEU A 245 6.16 -2.67 1.62
N ALA A 246 7.08 -3.52 1.20
CA ALA A 246 8.47 -3.13 0.99
C ALA A 246 8.70 -2.33 -0.30
N GLY A 247 7.93 -2.61 -1.36
CA GLY A 247 8.12 -2.02 -2.70
C GLY A 247 7.24 -0.80 -3.00
N GLY A 248 6.06 -0.72 -2.41
CA GLY A 248 4.94 0.00 -2.98
C GLY A 248 4.65 1.43 -2.53
N GLY A 249 5.36 2.02 -1.60
CA GLY A 249 5.03 3.40 -1.17
C GLY A 249 5.64 3.85 0.15
N GLU A 250 5.14 4.96 0.70
CA GLU A 250 5.55 5.51 1.99
C GLU A 250 4.59 5.11 3.12
N GLY A 251 3.59 4.29 2.82
CA GLY A 251 2.67 3.72 3.79
C GLY A 251 2.15 2.37 3.30
N TYR A 252 1.59 1.60 4.22
CA TYR A 252 0.99 0.30 3.93
C TYR A 252 -0.37 0.21 4.62
N LEU A 253 -1.42 -0.01 3.82
CA LEU A 253 -2.77 -0.24 4.31
C LEU A 253 -3.02 -1.74 4.44
N ASN A 254 -3.53 -2.12 5.60
CA ASN A 254 -4.00 -3.46 5.88
C ASN A 254 -5.46 -3.42 6.35
N PHE A 255 -6.36 -4.09 5.63
CA PHE A 255 -7.74 -4.22 6.08
C PHE A 255 -7.82 -5.26 7.21
N MET A 256 -8.44 -4.87 8.34
CA MET A 256 -8.47 -5.69 9.55
C MET A 256 -8.94 -7.13 9.30
N GLY A 257 -8.17 -8.10 9.79
CA GLY A 257 -8.39 -9.52 9.62
C GLY A 257 -7.66 -10.13 8.41
N ASN A 258 -7.26 -9.32 7.44
CA ASN A 258 -6.52 -9.81 6.28
C ASN A 258 -5.09 -10.16 6.65
N GLU A 259 -4.52 -9.54 7.70
CA GLU A 259 -3.20 -9.86 8.25
C GLU A 259 -3.07 -11.33 8.65
N PHE A 260 -4.11 -11.93 9.22
CA PHE A 260 -4.10 -13.34 9.59
C PHE A 260 -4.84 -14.23 8.58
N GLY A 261 -5.26 -13.67 7.43
CA GLY A 261 -5.94 -14.45 6.39
C GLY A 261 -7.35 -14.90 6.78
N HIS A 262 -8.17 -13.99 7.37
CA HIS A 262 -9.57 -14.31 7.67
C HIS A 262 -10.27 -14.82 6.41
N PRO A 263 -10.95 -15.99 6.46
CA PRO A 263 -11.43 -16.67 5.25
C PRO A 263 -12.60 -15.97 4.57
N GLU A 264 -13.41 -15.25 5.34
CA GLU A 264 -14.65 -14.68 4.87
C GLU A 264 -14.55 -13.17 4.72
N TRP A 265 -15.28 -12.63 3.74
CA TRP A 265 -15.53 -11.20 3.63
C TRP A 265 -16.45 -10.73 4.77
N ILE A 266 -16.53 -9.42 4.98
CA ILE A 266 -17.56 -8.82 5.83
C ILE A 266 -18.80 -8.58 4.95
N ASP A 267 -19.94 -9.16 5.32
CA ASP A 267 -21.22 -8.93 4.67
C ASP A 267 -22.10 -8.06 5.59
N PHE A 268 -22.43 -6.86 5.14
CA PHE A 268 -23.28 -5.96 5.90
C PHE A 268 -24.73 -6.45 5.98
N PRO A 269 -25.47 -6.08 7.04
CA PRO A 269 -26.90 -6.33 7.11
C PRO A 269 -27.63 -5.77 5.90
N ARG A 270 -28.33 -6.62 5.17
CA ARG A 270 -29.09 -6.29 3.97
C ARG A 270 -30.25 -7.26 3.82
N GLU A 271 -31.21 -6.94 2.95
CA GLU A 271 -32.39 -7.80 2.73
C GLU A 271 -31.98 -9.23 2.35
N GLY A 272 -31.00 -9.40 1.47
CA GLY A 272 -30.53 -10.70 1.00
C GLY A 272 -29.90 -11.62 2.04
N ASN A 273 -29.52 -11.10 3.22
CA ASN A 273 -29.05 -11.91 4.36
C ASN A 273 -29.95 -11.78 5.59
N GLY A 274 -31.20 -11.33 5.42
CA GLY A 274 -32.18 -11.15 6.49
C GLY A 274 -31.74 -10.12 7.53
N TRP A 275 -31.00 -9.09 7.13
CA TRP A 275 -30.48 -8.03 7.99
C TRP A 275 -29.56 -8.55 9.10
N SER A 276 -28.86 -9.67 8.85
CA SER A 276 -28.01 -10.33 9.82
C SER A 276 -26.69 -9.61 10.04
N PHE A 277 -26.29 -9.44 11.31
CA PHE A 277 -24.96 -8.97 11.71
C PHE A 277 -23.92 -10.10 11.82
N HIS A 278 -24.28 -11.36 11.49
CA HIS A 278 -23.42 -12.52 11.68
C HIS A 278 -22.09 -12.40 10.95
N TYR A 279 -22.11 -11.89 9.73
CA TYR A 279 -20.92 -11.73 8.88
C TYR A 279 -20.30 -10.32 8.93
N CYS A 280 -20.79 -9.42 9.79
CA CYS A 280 -20.27 -8.06 9.94
C CYS A 280 -19.03 -7.95 10.83
N ARG A 281 -18.41 -9.05 11.21
CA ARG A 281 -17.32 -9.07 12.18
C ARG A 281 -16.22 -10.03 11.79
N ARG A 282 -14.99 -9.73 12.22
CA ARG A 282 -13.87 -10.67 12.14
C ARG A 282 -13.88 -11.66 13.28
N GLN A 283 -13.52 -12.90 12.99
CA GLN A 283 -13.42 -13.99 13.97
C GLN A 283 -11.98 -14.05 14.52
N TRP A 284 -11.68 -13.17 15.46
CA TRP A 284 -10.34 -13.08 16.08
C TRP A 284 -9.89 -14.38 16.78
N SER A 285 -10.84 -15.23 17.16
CA SER A 285 -10.56 -16.55 17.72
C SER A 285 -9.76 -17.45 16.75
N LEU A 286 -9.86 -17.25 15.44
CA LEU A 286 -9.10 -18.04 14.46
C LEU A 286 -7.58 -17.82 14.63
N LYS A 287 -7.13 -16.56 14.74
CA LYS A 287 -5.71 -16.26 14.94
C LYS A 287 -5.20 -16.63 16.33
N ASN A 288 -6.09 -16.67 17.32
CA ASN A 288 -5.74 -17.02 18.69
C ASN A 288 -5.71 -18.53 18.95
N ASN A 289 -6.20 -19.34 18.01
CA ASN A 289 -6.15 -20.79 18.12
C ASN A 289 -4.79 -21.32 17.65
N GLU A 290 -3.98 -21.78 18.59
CA GLU A 290 -2.62 -22.28 18.35
C GLU A 290 -2.56 -23.53 17.44
N GLN A 291 -3.68 -24.20 17.21
CA GLN A 291 -3.75 -25.36 16.33
C GLN A 291 -3.98 -24.98 14.86
N LEU A 292 -4.34 -23.72 14.59
CA LEU A 292 -4.68 -23.25 13.25
C LEU A 292 -3.55 -22.45 12.59
N LYS A 293 -3.44 -22.59 11.28
CA LYS A 293 -2.46 -21.92 10.42
C LYS A 293 -2.65 -20.40 10.33
N TYR A 294 -3.82 -19.86 10.74
CA TYR A 294 -4.06 -18.42 10.80
C TYR A 294 -3.05 -17.70 11.69
N GLN A 295 -2.58 -18.35 12.75
CA GLN A 295 -1.53 -17.82 13.61
C GLN A 295 -0.23 -17.58 12.84
N TRP A 296 0.18 -18.48 11.94
CA TRP A 296 1.38 -18.31 11.12
C TRP A 296 1.35 -17.04 10.27
N LEU A 297 0.18 -16.72 9.69
CA LEU A 297 0.00 -15.50 8.90
C LEU A 297 0.04 -14.26 9.79
N ASN A 298 -0.63 -14.32 10.95
CA ASN A 298 -0.60 -13.23 11.93
C ASN A 298 0.82 -12.93 12.43
N ASP A 299 1.57 -13.96 12.78
CA ASP A 299 2.93 -13.80 13.31
C ASP A 299 3.89 -13.30 12.22
N PHE A 300 3.70 -13.75 10.99
CA PHE A 300 4.44 -13.23 9.85
C PHE A 300 4.16 -11.73 9.62
N ASP A 301 2.89 -11.33 9.61
CA ASP A 301 2.51 -9.92 9.41
C ASP A 301 3.06 -9.02 10.53
N HIS A 302 2.93 -9.48 11.77
CA HIS A 302 3.47 -8.78 12.93
C HIS A 302 4.98 -8.53 12.78
N ASP A 303 5.76 -9.59 12.52
CA ASP A 303 7.20 -9.49 12.44
C ASP A 303 7.65 -8.72 11.20
N MET A 304 6.96 -8.87 10.06
CA MET A 304 7.17 -8.09 8.84
C MET A 304 7.02 -6.58 9.08
N VAL A 305 5.94 -6.17 9.73
CA VAL A 305 5.68 -4.75 10.03
C VAL A 305 6.70 -4.21 11.01
N HIS A 306 7.09 -4.99 12.04
CA HIS A 306 8.08 -4.56 13.03
C HIS A 306 9.46 -4.42 12.42
N LEU A 307 9.91 -5.38 11.60
CA LEU A 307 11.17 -5.30 10.86
C LEU A 307 11.23 -4.04 10.00
N CYS A 308 10.20 -3.82 9.19
CA CYS A 308 10.16 -2.65 8.31
C CYS A 308 10.11 -1.32 9.07
N LYS A 309 9.45 -1.28 10.24
CA LYS A 309 9.43 -0.12 11.14
C LYS A 309 10.80 0.11 11.79
N GLU A 310 11.47 -0.93 12.27
CA GLU A 310 12.79 -0.87 12.91
C GLU A 310 13.84 -0.31 11.94
N HIS A 311 13.81 -0.77 10.70
CA HIS A 311 14.73 -0.33 9.64
C HIS A 311 14.25 0.94 8.93
N HIS A 312 13.16 1.56 9.37
CA HIS A 312 12.65 2.83 8.83
C HIS A 312 12.53 2.86 7.31
N ILE A 313 12.05 1.76 6.70
CA ILE A 313 12.07 1.61 5.23
C ILE A 313 11.33 2.73 4.49
N PHE A 314 10.31 3.34 5.11
CA PHE A 314 9.55 4.44 4.53
C PHE A 314 10.31 5.77 4.50
N ASN A 315 11.50 5.88 5.15
CA ASN A 315 12.38 7.04 4.99
C ASN A 315 13.05 7.10 3.60
N GLN A 316 13.13 5.95 2.92
CA GLN A 316 13.55 5.90 1.52
C GLN A 316 12.32 5.77 0.63
N ARG A 317 12.12 6.74 -0.24
CA ARG A 317 10.91 6.87 -1.06
C ARG A 317 10.74 5.76 -2.07
N MET A 318 11.81 5.37 -2.77
CA MET A 318 11.80 4.35 -3.82
C MET A 318 12.70 3.19 -3.45
N ALA A 319 12.20 1.99 -3.69
CA ALA A 319 13.03 0.79 -3.66
C ALA A 319 13.96 0.75 -4.89
N ASN A 320 15.20 0.29 -4.68
CA ASN A 320 16.21 0.21 -5.73
C ASN A 320 16.34 -1.23 -6.24
N LEU A 321 15.92 -1.49 -7.45
CA LEU A 321 16.09 -2.80 -8.07
C LEU A 321 17.58 -3.15 -8.18
N GLN A 322 17.97 -4.28 -7.62
CA GLN A 322 19.33 -4.81 -7.65
C GLN A 322 19.51 -5.90 -8.71
N LEU A 323 18.53 -6.80 -8.79
CA LEU A 323 18.54 -7.92 -9.74
C LEU A 323 17.11 -8.29 -10.11
N MET A 324 16.90 -8.60 -11.38
CA MET A 324 15.68 -9.23 -11.86
C MET A 324 16.03 -10.34 -12.83
N LYS A 325 15.45 -11.50 -12.60
CA LYS A 325 15.50 -12.68 -13.48
C LYS A 325 14.06 -13.09 -13.78
N ALA A 326 13.46 -12.41 -14.75
CA ALA A 326 12.04 -12.57 -15.04
C ALA A 326 11.66 -14.00 -15.48
N PRO A 327 12.45 -14.71 -16.31
CA PRO A 327 12.14 -16.10 -16.65
C PRO A 327 12.11 -17.04 -15.45
N GLU A 328 12.94 -16.78 -14.44
CA GLU A 328 13.00 -17.54 -13.18
C GLU A 328 12.04 -16.98 -12.13
N GLN A 329 11.24 -15.97 -12.45
CA GLN A 329 10.31 -15.29 -11.56
C GLN A 329 10.97 -14.79 -10.26
N MET A 330 12.22 -14.33 -10.35
CA MET A 330 13.02 -13.88 -9.23
C MET A 330 13.36 -12.40 -9.37
N LEU A 331 13.26 -11.65 -8.26
CA LEU A 331 13.79 -10.30 -8.17
C LEU A 331 14.38 -10.02 -6.78
N CYS A 332 15.28 -9.04 -6.77
CA CYS A 332 15.85 -8.46 -5.57
C CYS A 332 15.86 -6.94 -5.69
N PHE A 333 15.40 -6.27 -4.64
CA PHE A 333 15.52 -4.82 -4.51
C PHE A 333 16.04 -4.45 -3.11
N ALA A 334 16.67 -3.29 -3.00
CA ALA A 334 17.11 -2.74 -1.73
C ALA A 334 16.28 -1.51 -1.35
N ARG A 335 16.00 -1.37 -0.07
CA ARG A 335 15.36 -0.20 0.51
C ARG A 335 15.92 0.05 1.91
N CYS A 336 16.48 1.25 2.14
CA CYS A 336 17.32 1.55 3.28
C CYS A 336 18.50 0.54 3.39
N ASP A 337 18.69 -0.10 4.52
CA ASP A 337 19.72 -1.11 4.75
C ASP A 337 19.24 -2.55 4.54
N LEU A 338 18.03 -2.73 3.99
CA LEU A 338 17.45 -4.04 3.73
C LEU A 338 17.46 -4.39 2.24
N PHE A 339 17.81 -5.64 1.95
CA PHE A 339 17.68 -6.29 0.66
C PHE A 339 16.52 -7.28 0.72
N PHE A 340 15.54 -7.10 -0.15
CA PHE A 340 14.35 -7.94 -0.26
C PHE A 340 14.49 -8.83 -1.49
N VAL A 341 14.54 -10.13 -1.28
CA VAL A 341 14.73 -11.15 -2.34
C VAL A 341 13.48 -11.99 -2.43
N PHE A 342 12.93 -12.12 -3.62
CA PHE A 342 11.71 -12.90 -3.88
C PHE A 342 11.97 -13.91 -4.98
N ASN A 343 11.55 -15.15 -4.76
CA ASN A 343 11.43 -16.18 -5.78
C ASN A 343 9.97 -16.64 -5.83
N PHE A 344 9.22 -16.13 -6.80
CA PHE A 344 7.79 -16.47 -6.98
C PHE A 344 7.60 -17.77 -7.75
N HIS A 345 8.66 -18.37 -8.31
CA HIS A 345 8.55 -19.61 -9.07
C HIS A 345 7.96 -20.73 -8.24
N SER A 346 7.04 -21.49 -8.83
CA SER A 346 6.24 -22.50 -8.14
C SER A 346 7.07 -23.68 -7.58
N THR A 347 8.14 -24.07 -8.28
CA THR A 347 8.90 -25.29 -7.98
C THR A 347 10.42 -25.13 -8.11
N ASN A 348 10.91 -24.09 -8.80
CA ASN A 348 12.32 -23.94 -9.08
C ASN A 348 13.04 -23.17 -7.97
N SER A 349 13.82 -23.87 -7.16
CA SER A 349 14.76 -23.27 -6.22
C SER A 349 16.05 -22.88 -6.92
N LEU A 350 16.55 -21.67 -6.66
CA LEU A 350 17.70 -21.10 -7.35
C LEU A 350 18.95 -21.24 -6.48
N THR A 351 20.01 -21.83 -7.05
CA THR A 351 21.31 -21.98 -6.40
C THR A 351 22.32 -21.00 -6.97
N ASN A 352 23.30 -20.59 -6.15
CA ASN A 352 24.43 -19.75 -6.55
C ASN A 352 24.00 -18.45 -7.24
N VAL A 353 22.91 -17.82 -6.73
CA VAL A 353 22.43 -16.56 -7.27
C VAL A 353 23.32 -15.43 -6.77
N LEU A 354 23.97 -14.73 -7.69
CA LEU A 354 24.79 -13.57 -7.38
C LEU A 354 23.92 -12.33 -7.30
N ILE A 355 23.70 -11.83 -6.09
CA ILE A 355 22.97 -10.59 -5.83
C ILE A 355 23.95 -9.42 -5.82
N PRO A 356 23.85 -8.45 -6.74
CA PRO A 356 24.69 -7.26 -6.70
C PRO A 356 24.45 -6.46 -5.42
N VAL A 357 25.52 -5.93 -4.85
CA VAL A 357 25.46 -5.11 -3.62
C VAL A 357 26.13 -3.76 -3.85
N TYR A 358 25.94 -2.83 -2.92
CA TYR A 358 26.56 -1.50 -3.04
C TYR A 358 28.08 -1.57 -2.87
N PRO A 359 28.83 -0.58 -3.39
CA PRO A 359 30.29 -0.57 -3.32
C PRO A 359 30.88 -0.60 -1.92
N ASP A 360 30.12 -0.11 -0.92
CA ASP A 360 30.50 -0.06 0.48
C ASP A 360 29.89 -1.19 1.34
N SER A 361 29.16 -2.12 0.73
CA SER A 361 28.62 -3.28 1.42
C SER A 361 29.73 -4.21 1.89
N LYS A 362 29.69 -4.66 3.14
CA LYS A 362 30.63 -5.62 3.70
C LYS A 362 30.09 -7.05 3.69
N GLU A 363 28.87 -7.18 4.15
CA GLU A 363 28.18 -8.45 4.31
C GLU A 363 26.67 -8.24 4.34
N LEU A 364 25.89 -9.27 4.01
CA LEU A 364 24.44 -9.31 4.20
C LEU A 364 24.08 -10.43 5.19
N THR A 365 23.24 -10.11 6.18
CA THR A 365 22.75 -11.07 7.17
C THR A 365 21.26 -11.31 6.97
N VAL A 366 20.82 -12.57 6.91
CA VAL A 366 19.40 -12.91 6.88
C VAL A 366 18.75 -12.55 8.20
N GLU A 367 17.82 -11.59 8.16
CA GLU A 367 17.04 -11.13 9.32
C GLU A 367 15.64 -11.78 9.34
N PHE A 368 15.09 -12.09 8.16
CA PHE A 368 13.71 -12.52 8.05
C PHE A 368 13.53 -13.43 6.83
N SER A 369 12.73 -14.49 6.97
CA SER A 369 12.37 -15.37 5.86
C SER A 369 10.91 -15.79 5.94
N SER A 370 10.21 -15.76 4.83
CA SER A 370 8.86 -16.30 4.73
C SER A 370 8.82 -17.83 4.88
N ASP A 371 9.98 -18.49 4.78
CA ASP A 371 10.14 -19.94 4.92
C ASP A 371 10.55 -20.37 6.34
N ASP A 372 10.54 -19.45 7.31
CA ASP A 372 10.80 -19.80 8.70
C ASP A 372 9.68 -20.69 9.26
N GLU A 373 10.07 -21.69 10.05
CA GLU A 373 9.19 -22.69 10.66
C GLU A 373 8.08 -22.04 11.51
N LYS A 374 8.39 -20.95 12.20
CA LYS A 374 7.41 -20.17 12.99
C LYS A 374 6.26 -19.57 12.16
N TYR A 375 6.44 -19.47 10.85
CA TYR A 375 5.41 -19.01 9.90
C TYR A 375 4.89 -20.14 9.01
N GLY A 376 5.09 -21.41 9.43
CA GLY A 376 4.68 -22.59 8.66
C GLY A 376 5.52 -22.83 7.41
N GLY A 377 6.75 -22.34 7.38
CA GLY A 377 7.71 -22.62 6.31
C GLY A 377 8.49 -23.92 6.55
N PHE A 378 9.32 -24.29 5.59
CA PHE A 378 10.07 -25.56 5.56
C PHE A 378 11.49 -25.44 6.06
N LYS A 379 11.91 -24.24 6.54
CA LYS A 379 13.25 -23.98 7.09
C LYS A 379 14.39 -24.25 6.13
N GLN A 380 14.20 -23.99 4.84
CA GLN A 380 15.22 -24.16 3.81
C GLN A 380 16.22 -23.00 3.77
N VAL A 381 15.90 -21.85 4.41
CA VAL A 381 16.76 -20.67 4.50
C VAL A 381 17.49 -20.66 5.83
N ALA A 382 18.82 -20.64 5.78
CA ALA A 382 19.62 -20.48 6.98
C ALA A 382 19.74 -19.00 7.35
N HIS A 383 19.50 -18.67 8.62
CA HIS A 383 19.79 -17.35 9.17
C HIS A 383 21.30 -17.21 9.41
N MET A 384 21.99 -16.72 8.39
CA MET A 384 23.45 -16.56 8.43
C MET A 384 23.88 -15.27 7.75
N THR A 385 25.14 -14.93 7.94
CA THR A 385 25.80 -13.80 7.30
C THR A 385 26.53 -14.26 6.04
N TYR A 386 26.28 -13.60 4.94
CA TYR A 386 26.90 -13.82 3.66
C TYR A 386 27.94 -12.74 3.40
N PRO A 387 29.24 -13.08 3.30
CA PRO A 387 30.29 -12.11 3.00
C PRO A 387 30.17 -11.65 1.54
N VAL A 388 30.49 -10.38 1.30
CA VAL A 388 30.58 -9.85 -0.05
C VAL A 388 31.78 -10.45 -0.73
N LYS A 389 31.60 -10.93 -1.96
CA LYS A 389 32.62 -11.43 -2.86
C LYS A 389 32.79 -10.45 -4.02
N GLU A 390 33.99 -10.37 -4.55
CA GLU A 390 34.29 -9.58 -5.74
C GLU A 390 34.56 -10.52 -6.91
N PHE A 391 33.89 -10.26 -8.03
CA PHE A 391 34.08 -10.99 -9.26
C PHE A 391 33.94 -10.02 -10.45
N ASP A 392 34.91 -10.00 -11.33
CA ASP A 392 34.96 -9.13 -12.52
C ASP A 392 34.72 -7.63 -12.18
N GLY A 393 35.36 -7.15 -11.09
CA GLY A 393 35.26 -5.77 -10.62
C GLY A 393 33.88 -5.37 -10.06
N LYS A 394 32.98 -6.33 -9.88
CA LYS A 394 31.67 -6.14 -9.28
C LYS A 394 31.56 -6.90 -7.97
N ARG A 395 30.71 -6.39 -7.07
CA ARG A 395 30.54 -6.93 -5.72
C ARG A 395 29.19 -7.63 -5.60
N TYR A 396 29.18 -8.81 -5.01
CA TYR A 396 28.01 -9.68 -4.91
C TYR A 396 28.00 -10.42 -3.57
N VAL A 397 26.80 -10.83 -3.16
CA VAL A 397 26.61 -11.97 -2.25
C VAL A 397 26.01 -13.13 -3.04
N GLU A 398 26.37 -14.34 -2.68
CA GLU A 398 25.90 -15.56 -3.33
C GLU A 398 24.87 -16.26 -2.45
N LEU A 399 23.63 -16.42 -2.95
CA LEU A 399 22.51 -16.94 -2.19
C LEU A 399 21.93 -18.21 -2.80
N TYR A 400 21.37 -19.05 -1.93
CA TYR A 400 20.35 -20.05 -2.28
C TYR A 400 18.98 -19.44 -1.98
N ILE A 401 18.04 -19.52 -2.95
CA ILE A 401 16.72 -18.92 -2.84
C ILE A 401 15.68 -20.00 -3.17
N PRO A 402 15.00 -20.57 -2.15
CA PRO A 402 13.98 -21.60 -2.36
C PRO A 402 12.81 -21.08 -3.21
N ALA A 403 12.10 -21.99 -3.87
CA ALA A 403 10.86 -21.69 -4.57
C ALA A 403 9.80 -21.12 -3.59
N ARG A 404 8.94 -20.22 -4.08
CA ARG A 404 7.87 -19.54 -3.28
C ARG A 404 8.37 -19.00 -1.94
N THR A 405 9.52 -18.32 -1.96
CA THR A 405 10.16 -17.80 -0.75
C THR A 405 10.55 -16.34 -0.92
N ALA A 406 10.36 -15.59 0.16
CA ALA A 406 10.92 -14.26 0.32
C ALA A 406 11.97 -14.26 1.45
N ILE A 407 13.10 -13.59 1.21
CA ILE A 407 14.20 -13.45 2.17
C ILE A 407 14.51 -11.97 2.32
N VAL A 408 14.66 -11.51 3.56
CA VAL A 408 15.12 -10.14 3.84
C VAL A 408 16.49 -10.21 4.51
N LEU A 409 17.43 -9.49 3.93
CA LEU A 409 18.81 -9.44 4.44
C LEU A 409 19.15 -8.00 4.83
N ARG A 410 19.77 -7.85 5.97
CA ARG A 410 20.30 -6.57 6.44
C ARG A 410 21.74 -6.38 5.96
N GLU A 411 21.99 -5.22 5.39
CA GLU A 411 23.31 -4.80 4.95
C GLU A 411 24.16 -4.30 6.13
N THR A 412 25.40 -4.74 6.20
CA THR A 412 26.43 -4.12 7.00
C THR A 412 27.45 -3.45 6.08
N LYS A 413 27.76 -2.19 6.35
CA LYS A 413 28.71 -1.40 5.55
C LYS A 413 30.13 -1.43 6.08
N GLU A 414 31.11 -1.26 5.18
CA GLU A 414 32.50 -1.07 5.56
C GLU A 414 32.64 0.26 6.34
N THR A 415 33.34 0.20 7.48
CA THR A 415 33.68 1.42 8.22
C THR A 415 34.58 2.30 7.34
N PRO A 416 34.25 3.57 7.10
CA PRO A 416 35.09 4.44 6.31
C PRO A 416 36.53 4.49 6.89
N LYS A 417 37.53 4.15 6.11
CA LYS A 417 38.93 4.32 6.54
C LYS A 417 39.15 5.81 6.84
N PRO A 418 39.72 6.18 8.00
CA PRO A 418 39.99 7.57 8.32
C PRO A 418 40.85 8.17 7.19
N LYS A 419 40.37 9.29 6.60
CA LYS A 419 41.13 10.02 5.61
C LYS A 419 42.49 10.37 6.21
N LYS A 420 43.60 9.89 5.63
CA LYS A 420 44.94 10.31 6.04
C LYS A 420 44.99 11.84 6.01
N ALA A 421 45.30 12.42 7.17
CA ALA A 421 45.48 13.88 7.25
C ALA A 421 46.51 14.32 6.21
N PRO A 422 46.28 15.41 5.49
CA PRO A 422 47.25 15.89 4.53
C PRO A 422 48.59 16.15 5.22
N ALA A 423 49.66 15.58 4.67
CA ALA A 423 51.02 15.72 5.21
C ALA A 423 51.34 17.22 5.32
N LYS A 424 51.66 17.68 6.51
CA LYS A 424 52.13 19.06 6.74
C LYS A 424 53.37 19.28 5.89
N LYS A 425 53.28 20.13 4.88
CA LYS A 425 54.44 20.66 4.14
C LYS A 425 55.30 21.42 5.13
N THR A 426 56.43 20.85 5.48
CA THR A 426 57.49 21.57 6.24
C THR A 426 57.97 22.73 5.38
N ALA A 427 57.71 23.93 5.82
CA ALA A 427 58.28 25.14 5.20
C ALA A 427 59.78 25.16 5.49
N LYS A 428 60.62 25.03 4.48
CA LYS A 428 62.04 25.32 4.57
C LYS A 428 62.22 26.80 4.87
N LYS A 429 62.78 27.13 6.02
CA LYS A 429 63.33 28.46 6.31
C LYS A 429 64.47 28.73 5.32
N ALA A 430 64.30 29.77 4.52
CA ALA A 430 65.40 30.34 3.75
C ALA A 430 66.23 31.20 4.73
N GLU A 431 67.48 30.81 4.94
CA GLU A 431 68.51 31.67 5.58
C GLU A 431 68.98 32.64 4.52
N THR A 432 68.84 33.93 4.80
CA THR A 432 69.43 35.02 4.04
C THR A 432 70.78 35.37 4.69
N LYS A 433 71.82 35.34 3.89
CA LYS A 433 73.08 36.06 4.14
C LYS A 433 73.00 37.43 3.56
#